data_0667ab345e45f628678ce45164bd75a8
#
_entry.id   0667ab345e45f628678ce45164bd75a8
#
_cell.length_a   1.000
_cell.length_b   1.000
_cell.length_c   1.000
_cell.angle_alpha   90.00
_cell.angle_beta   90.00
_cell.angle_gamma   90.00
#
_symmetry.space_group_name_H-M   'P 1'
#
loop_
_entity.id
_entity.type
_entity.pdbx_description
1 polymer ?
#
loop_
_entity_poly.entity_id
_entity_poly.type
_entity_poly.pdbx_seq_one_letter_code
_entity_poly.pdbx_strand_id
1 'polypeptide(L)'
;ELPQATRSILERADQAQRQLTSEELTTICQASGIDQSLPSSLIQRSDHLVNQARAQLLATQPHLVQPGGALHPQDRAEACWRDCWNFLRVIIYAVACNQSCFTNPSGMAALRELYRRMNVPIEGMNIALVQLKKLALEGFSRSNEQQLISDCFQHLSDQLNKTAVKS
;
A
#
# COMPACT_ATOMS: atom_id res chain seq x y z
N GLU A 1 -8.21 -11.37 -16.56
CA GLU A 1 -7.76 -12.39 -15.61
C GLU A 1 -6.24 -12.53 -15.67
N LEU A 2 -5.56 -12.60 -14.49
CA LEU A 2 -4.10 -12.72 -14.45
C LEU A 2 -3.64 -14.11 -14.90
N PRO A 3 -2.49 -14.20 -15.61
CA PRO A 3 -1.89 -15.47 -15.95
C PRO A 3 -1.59 -16.34 -14.72
N GLN A 4 -1.63 -17.65 -14.85
CA GLN A 4 -1.38 -18.58 -13.76
C GLN A 4 -0.01 -18.37 -13.10
N ALA A 5 1.04 -18.13 -13.91
CA ALA A 5 2.38 -17.89 -13.40
C ALA A 5 2.42 -16.64 -12.52
N THR A 6 1.75 -15.56 -12.95
CA THR A 6 1.64 -14.34 -12.18
C THR A 6 0.92 -14.58 -10.85
N ARG A 7 -0.21 -15.26 -10.87
CA ARG A 7 -0.97 -15.59 -9.65
C ARG A 7 -0.13 -16.37 -8.65
N SER A 8 0.60 -17.38 -9.12
CA SER A 8 1.45 -18.21 -8.27
C SER A 8 2.56 -17.39 -7.60
N ILE A 9 3.19 -16.50 -8.37
CA ILE A 9 4.23 -15.61 -7.84
C ILE A 9 3.66 -14.70 -6.74
N LEU A 10 2.51 -14.07 -7.02
CA LEU A 10 1.88 -13.14 -6.07
C LEU A 10 1.47 -13.85 -4.79
N GLU A 11 0.90 -15.04 -4.87
CA GLU A 11 0.53 -15.82 -3.70
C GLU A 11 1.73 -16.12 -2.81
N ARG A 12 2.83 -16.57 -3.40
CA ARG A 12 4.05 -16.88 -2.64
C ARG A 12 4.65 -15.64 -1.99
N ALA A 13 4.72 -14.54 -2.74
CA ALA A 13 5.28 -13.29 -2.24
C ALA A 13 4.41 -12.72 -1.12
N ASP A 14 3.09 -12.74 -1.28
CA ASP A 14 2.16 -12.21 -0.30
C ASP A 14 2.13 -13.04 0.98
N GLN A 15 2.15 -14.37 0.88
CA GLN A 15 2.24 -15.25 2.05
C GLN A 15 3.51 -14.98 2.87
N ALA A 16 4.62 -14.70 2.18
CA ALA A 16 5.89 -14.36 2.82
C ALA A 16 5.99 -12.89 3.22
N GLN A 17 5.02 -12.06 2.86
CA GLN A 17 5.02 -10.61 3.08
C GLN A 17 6.32 -9.96 2.60
N ARG A 18 6.75 -10.31 1.40
CA ARG A 18 8.00 -9.83 0.81
C ARG A 18 7.77 -9.14 -0.53
N GLN A 19 8.74 -8.34 -0.93
CA GLN A 19 8.76 -7.74 -2.27
C GLN A 19 9.03 -8.81 -3.33
N LEU A 20 8.68 -8.49 -4.57
CA LEU A 20 8.98 -9.32 -5.73
C LEU A 20 10.48 -9.28 -6.04
N THR A 21 11.04 -10.41 -6.44
CA THR A 21 12.42 -10.47 -6.94
C THR A 21 12.49 -9.91 -8.36
N SER A 22 13.71 -9.62 -8.83
CA SER A 22 13.93 -9.15 -10.22
C SER A 22 13.39 -10.14 -11.26
N GLU A 23 13.60 -11.43 -11.02
CA GLU A 23 13.11 -12.49 -11.93
C GLU A 23 11.59 -12.54 -11.94
N GLU A 24 10.96 -12.44 -10.77
CA GLU A 24 9.50 -12.42 -10.67
C GLU A 24 8.92 -11.19 -11.36
N LEU A 25 9.54 -10.02 -11.19
CA LEU A 25 9.15 -8.80 -11.90
C LEU A 25 9.25 -8.96 -13.41
N THR A 26 10.32 -9.59 -13.90
CA THR A 26 10.47 -9.84 -15.33
C THR A 26 9.29 -10.67 -15.87
N THR A 27 8.93 -11.75 -15.18
CA THR A 27 7.81 -12.61 -15.58
C THR A 27 6.49 -11.83 -15.58
N ILE A 28 6.20 -11.11 -14.52
CA ILE A 28 4.94 -10.36 -14.37
C ILE A 28 4.85 -9.22 -15.39
N CYS A 29 5.91 -8.45 -15.54
CA CYS A 29 5.91 -7.26 -16.42
C CYS A 29 5.87 -7.66 -17.90
N GLN A 30 6.48 -8.77 -18.28
CA GLN A 30 6.34 -9.31 -19.65
C GLN A 30 4.88 -9.62 -19.97
N ALA A 31 4.14 -10.17 -19.01
CA ALA A 31 2.73 -10.51 -19.19
C ALA A 31 1.82 -9.27 -19.16
N SER A 32 2.13 -8.29 -18.32
CA SER A 32 1.28 -7.10 -18.11
C SER A 32 1.58 -5.95 -19.08
N GLY A 33 2.76 -5.95 -19.69
CA GLY A 33 3.22 -4.85 -20.54
C GLY A 33 3.76 -3.64 -19.80
N ILE A 34 3.91 -3.73 -18.48
CA ILE A 34 4.47 -2.66 -17.65
C ILE A 34 6.00 -2.63 -17.78
N ASP A 35 6.56 -1.44 -17.91
CA ASP A 35 8.01 -1.24 -17.83
C ASP A 35 8.49 -1.65 -16.44
N GLN A 36 9.38 -2.64 -16.38
CA GLN A 36 9.88 -3.21 -15.13
C GLN A 36 10.56 -2.17 -14.23
N SER A 37 11.10 -1.10 -14.82
CA SER A 37 11.75 -0.03 -14.06
C SER A 37 10.78 0.67 -13.11
N LEU A 38 9.49 0.70 -13.44
CA LEU A 38 8.45 1.33 -12.63
C LEU A 38 8.28 0.61 -11.27
N PRO A 39 7.87 -0.66 -11.22
CA PRO A 39 7.77 -1.33 -9.92
C PRO A 39 9.14 -1.53 -9.25
N SER A 40 10.21 -1.71 -10.01
CA SER A 40 11.57 -1.85 -9.46
C SER A 40 12.00 -0.60 -8.69
N SER A 41 11.74 0.58 -9.24
CA SER A 41 12.02 1.86 -8.56
C SER A 41 11.24 1.99 -7.25
N LEU A 42 9.95 1.62 -7.27
CA LEU A 42 9.12 1.65 -6.06
C LEU A 42 9.64 0.69 -4.98
N ILE A 43 10.06 -0.51 -5.38
CA ILE A 43 10.63 -1.49 -4.45
C ILE A 43 11.88 -0.92 -3.78
N GLN A 44 12.80 -0.37 -4.58
CA GLN A 44 14.06 0.18 -4.07
C GLN A 44 13.84 1.34 -3.10
N ARG A 45 12.77 2.10 -3.30
CA ARG A 45 12.46 3.28 -2.50
C ARG A 45 11.50 3.00 -1.35
N SER A 46 11.00 1.77 -1.19
CA SER A 46 9.90 1.44 -0.26
C SER A 46 10.18 1.88 1.17
N ASP A 47 11.32 1.50 1.73
CA ASP A 47 11.67 1.83 3.11
C ASP A 47 11.81 3.34 3.29
N HIS A 48 12.45 4.01 2.34
CA HIS A 48 12.63 5.46 2.36
C HIS A 48 11.29 6.20 2.25
N LEU A 49 10.39 5.74 1.36
CA LEU A 49 9.06 6.33 1.20
C LEU A 49 8.25 6.23 2.49
N VAL A 50 8.23 5.07 3.12
CA VAL A 50 7.49 4.87 4.38
C VAL A 50 8.09 5.72 5.51
N ASN A 51 9.43 5.77 5.60
CA ASN A 51 10.12 6.59 6.60
C ASN A 51 9.85 8.08 6.41
N GLN A 52 9.84 8.57 5.16
CA GLN A 52 9.52 9.96 4.86
C GLN A 52 8.05 10.29 5.18
N ALA A 53 7.12 9.41 4.81
CA ALA A 53 5.70 9.60 5.12
C ALA A 53 5.47 9.68 6.63
N ARG A 54 6.13 8.80 7.38
CA ARG A 54 6.11 8.82 8.84
C ARG A 54 6.65 10.13 9.40
N ALA A 55 7.81 10.57 8.93
CA ALA A 55 8.43 11.80 9.41
C ALA A 55 7.54 13.02 9.15
N GLN A 56 6.92 13.10 7.97
CA GLN A 56 6.02 14.20 7.61
C GLN A 56 4.76 14.17 8.47
N LEU A 57 4.18 13.00 8.69
CA LEU A 57 3.00 12.85 9.54
C LEU A 57 3.29 13.30 10.97
N LEU A 58 4.41 12.88 11.55
CA LEU A 58 4.80 13.25 12.91
C LEU A 58 5.16 14.72 13.05
N ALA A 59 5.71 15.33 12.00
CA ALA A 59 6.02 16.75 11.99
C ALA A 59 4.75 17.62 11.94
N THR A 60 3.74 17.18 11.20
CA THR A 60 2.48 17.92 11.04
C THR A 60 1.47 17.61 12.13
N GLN A 61 1.50 16.42 12.71
CA GLN A 61 0.55 15.97 13.73
C GLN A 61 1.27 15.23 14.87
N PRO A 62 2.13 15.93 15.63
CA PRO A 62 2.93 15.28 16.70
C PRO A 62 2.07 14.69 17.82
N HIS A 63 0.86 15.20 17.99
CA HIS A 63 -0.08 14.72 19.03
C HIS A 63 -0.50 13.27 18.84
N LEU A 64 -0.39 12.72 17.63
CA LEU A 64 -0.83 11.34 17.34
C LEU A 64 -0.07 10.31 18.18
N VAL A 65 1.20 10.53 18.46
CA VAL A 65 2.05 9.59 19.22
C VAL A 65 2.19 9.95 20.70
N GLN A 66 1.56 11.02 21.14
CA GLN A 66 1.56 11.46 22.55
C GLN A 66 0.41 10.76 23.30
N PRO A 67 0.47 10.71 24.66
CA PRO A 67 -0.63 10.16 25.45
C PRO A 67 -1.98 10.74 25.05
N GLY A 68 -2.98 9.88 24.82
CA GLY A 68 -4.28 10.28 24.30
C GLY A 68 -4.36 10.34 22.78
N GLY A 69 -3.25 10.25 22.07
CA GLY A 69 -3.21 10.23 20.61
C GLY A 69 -3.53 8.84 20.04
N ALA A 70 -3.98 8.83 18.78
CA ALA A 70 -4.45 7.62 18.12
C ALA A 70 -3.33 6.59 17.87
N LEU A 71 -2.07 7.03 17.80
CA LEU A 71 -0.89 6.18 17.62
C LEU A 71 -0.06 6.04 18.91
N HIS A 72 -0.68 6.17 20.05
CA HIS A 72 -0.07 5.91 21.34
C HIS A 72 -0.71 4.65 21.95
N PRO A 73 0.05 3.76 22.60
CA PRO A 73 1.50 3.78 22.84
C PRO A 73 2.34 3.40 21.60
N GLN A 74 3.65 3.37 21.77
CA GLN A 74 4.62 3.21 20.65
C GLN A 74 4.35 1.98 19.78
N ASP A 75 3.92 0.86 20.35
CA ASP A 75 3.61 -0.35 19.59
C ASP A 75 2.46 -0.17 18.59
N ARG A 76 1.51 0.74 18.87
CA ARG A 76 0.45 1.09 17.91
C ARG A 76 1.02 1.88 16.74
N ALA A 77 1.93 2.81 17.00
CA ALA A 77 2.61 3.54 15.94
C ALA A 77 3.42 2.61 15.06
N GLU A 78 4.18 1.72 15.66
CA GLU A 78 4.98 0.72 14.92
C GLU A 78 4.11 -0.19 14.06
N ALA A 79 2.96 -0.62 14.57
CA ALA A 79 1.99 -1.41 13.80
C ALA A 79 1.46 -0.62 12.60
N CYS A 80 1.18 0.67 12.77
CA CYS A 80 0.74 1.54 11.68
C CYS A 80 1.79 1.65 10.56
N TRP A 81 3.07 1.86 10.95
CA TRP A 81 4.15 1.96 9.96
C TRP A 81 4.38 0.64 9.22
N ARG A 82 4.28 -0.48 9.91
CA ARG A 82 4.34 -1.81 9.31
C ARG A 82 3.20 -2.02 8.32
N ASP A 83 1.98 -1.61 8.67
CA ASP A 83 0.83 -1.70 7.77
C ASP A 83 1.02 -0.81 6.54
N CYS A 84 1.57 0.39 6.70
CA CYS A 84 1.90 1.27 5.58
C CYS A 84 2.88 0.61 4.62
N TRP A 85 3.91 -0.05 5.14
CA TRP A 85 4.88 -0.78 4.32
C TRP A 85 4.20 -1.93 3.57
N ASN A 86 3.34 -2.69 4.24
CA ASN A 86 2.60 -3.79 3.61
C ASN A 86 1.61 -3.28 2.56
N PHE A 87 0.94 -2.17 2.79
CA PHE A 87 0.06 -1.56 1.79
C PHE A 87 0.85 -1.11 0.56
N LEU A 88 2.00 -0.49 0.76
CA LEU A 88 2.87 -0.13 -0.37
C LEU A 88 3.33 -1.38 -1.13
N ARG A 89 3.69 -2.44 -0.43
CA ARG A 89 4.07 -3.71 -1.04
C ARG A 89 2.98 -4.26 -1.97
N VAL A 90 1.74 -4.33 -1.52
CA VAL A 90 0.65 -4.85 -2.37
C VAL A 90 0.28 -3.87 -3.49
N ILE A 91 0.43 -2.57 -3.29
CA ILE A 91 0.28 -1.57 -4.36
C ILE A 91 1.33 -1.81 -5.44
N ILE A 92 2.56 -2.12 -5.08
CA ILE A 92 3.62 -2.43 -6.04
C ILE A 92 3.27 -3.69 -6.85
N TYR A 93 2.70 -4.72 -6.22
CA TYR A 93 2.19 -5.88 -6.94
C TYR A 93 1.16 -5.45 -7.99
N ALA A 94 0.23 -4.62 -7.61
CA ALA A 94 -0.83 -4.12 -8.49
C ALA A 94 -0.27 -3.33 -9.67
N VAL A 95 0.73 -2.48 -9.41
CA VAL A 95 1.43 -1.71 -10.45
C VAL A 95 2.12 -2.65 -11.44
N ALA A 96 2.84 -3.65 -10.95
CA ALA A 96 3.53 -4.62 -11.80
C ALA A 96 2.55 -5.40 -12.68
N CYS A 97 1.35 -5.69 -12.16
CA CYS A 97 0.30 -6.41 -12.88
C CYS A 97 -0.56 -5.52 -13.78
N ASN A 98 -0.38 -4.21 -13.73
CA ASN A 98 -1.25 -3.24 -14.41
C ASN A 98 -2.73 -3.42 -14.02
N GLN A 99 -3.00 -3.60 -12.73
CA GLN A 99 -4.32 -3.89 -12.18
C GLN A 99 -4.62 -2.97 -11.00
N SER A 100 -5.30 -1.85 -11.24
CA SER A 100 -5.62 -0.91 -10.16
C SER A 100 -6.67 -1.43 -9.18
N CYS A 101 -7.59 -2.29 -9.64
CA CYS A 101 -8.62 -2.94 -8.80
C CYS A 101 -8.10 -4.30 -8.33
N PHE A 102 -7.25 -4.32 -7.33
CA PHE A 102 -6.45 -5.49 -6.95
C PHE A 102 -6.86 -6.15 -5.64
N THR A 103 -7.76 -5.56 -4.87
CA THR A 103 -8.11 -6.09 -3.55
C THR A 103 -9.16 -7.19 -3.63
N ASN A 104 -9.11 -8.10 -2.66
CA ASN A 104 -10.14 -9.11 -2.46
C ASN A 104 -11.23 -8.53 -1.55
N PRO A 105 -12.51 -8.51 -1.96
CA PRO A 105 -13.58 -7.91 -1.15
C PRO A 105 -13.73 -8.53 0.25
N SER A 106 -13.64 -9.85 0.37
CA SER A 106 -13.76 -10.51 1.68
C SER A 106 -12.54 -10.24 2.56
N GLY A 107 -11.34 -10.19 1.99
CA GLY A 107 -10.12 -9.83 2.70
C GLY A 107 -10.17 -8.40 3.23
N MET A 108 -10.67 -7.47 2.42
CA MET A 108 -10.81 -6.07 2.84
C MET A 108 -11.87 -5.91 3.92
N ALA A 109 -12.98 -6.65 3.83
CA ALA A 109 -14.00 -6.66 4.88
C ALA A 109 -13.42 -7.16 6.21
N ALA A 110 -12.62 -8.23 6.17
CA ALA A 110 -11.96 -8.77 7.36
C ALA A 110 -10.97 -7.76 7.97
N LEU A 111 -10.20 -7.07 7.13
CA LEU A 111 -9.26 -6.04 7.57
C LEU A 111 -9.97 -4.86 8.24
N ARG A 112 -11.06 -4.36 7.63
CA ARG A 112 -11.85 -3.28 8.21
C ARG A 112 -12.43 -3.67 9.57
N GLU A 113 -12.93 -4.90 9.69
CA GLU A 113 -13.46 -5.43 10.96
C GLU A 113 -12.35 -5.53 12.02
N LEU A 114 -11.18 -6.02 11.64
CA LEU A 114 -10.03 -6.09 12.53
C LEU A 114 -9.65 -4.70 13.04
N TYR A 115 -9.58 -3.71 12.14
CA TYR A 115 -9.25 -2.33 12.50
C TYR A 115 -10.29 -1.76 13.47
N ARG A 116 -11.57 -2.03 13.23
CA ARG A 116 -12.65 -1.58 14.12
C ARG A 116 -12.49 -2.19 15.52
N ARG A 117 -12.24 -3.49 15.63
CA ARG A 117 -12.05 -4.18 16.90
C ARG A 117 -10.85 -3.69 17.68
N MET A 118 -9.77 -3.39 16.99
CA MET A 118 -8.52 -2.94 17.60
C MET A 118 -8.45 -1.43 17.78
N ASN A 119 -9.50 -0.71 17.39
CA ASN A 119 -9.55 0.76 17.43
C ASN A 119 -8.36 1.40 16.67
N VAL A 120 -8.00 0.82 15.52
CA VAL A 120 -7.00 1.41 14.64
C VAL A 120 -7.58 2.69 14.02
N PRO A 121 -6.87 3.82 14.09
CA PRO A 121 -7.38 5.09 13.56
C PRO A 121 -7.32 5.11 12.04
N ILE A 122 -8.44 4.82 11.39
CA ILE A 122 -8.55 4.87 9.91
C ILE A 122 -8.15 6.25 9.40
N GLU A 123 -8.52 7.31 10.12
CA GLU A 123 -8.17 8.68 9.74
C GLU A 123 -6.65 8.89 9.70
N GLY A 124 -5.93 8.38 10.70
CA GLY A 124 -4.46 8.42 10.72
C GLY A 124 -3.86 7.63 9.56
N MET A 125 -4.42 6.45 9.27
CA MET A 125 -3.99 5.64 8.13
C MET A 125 -4.24 6.36 6.80
N ASN A 126 -5.37 7.04 6.65
CA ASN A 126 -5.68 7.84 5.46
C ASN A 126 -4.64 8.94 5.24
N ILE A 127 -4.26 9.65 6.29
CA ILE A 127 -3.25 10.70 6.22
C ILE A 127 -1.90 10.11 5.79
N ALA A 128 -1.50 8.99 6.39
CA ALA A 128 -0.27 8.30 6.04
C ALA A 128 -0.25 7.87 4.56
N LEU A 129 -1.36 7.31 4.07
CA LEU A 129 -1.48 6.88 2.68
C LEU A 129 -1.45 8.04 1.70
N VAL A 130 -2.05 9.19 2.05
CA VAL A 130 -1.99 10.41 1.23
C VAL A 130 -0.54 10.89 1.10
N GLN A 131 0.22 10.92 2.19
CA GLN A 131 1.63 11.30 2.17
C GLN A 131 2.46 10.31 1.36
N LEU A 132 2.22 9.03 1.56
CA LEU A 132 2.93 7.96 0.85
C LEU A 132 2.70 8.05 -0.67
N LYS A 133 1.45 8.25 -1.09
CA LYS A 133 1.08 8.45 -2.49
C LYS A 133 1.81 9.64 -3.11
N LYS A 134 1.78 10.78 -2.43
CA LYS A 134 2.45 12.01 -2.88
C LYS A 134 3.94 11.75 -3.11
N LEU A 135 4.61 11.15 -2.15
CA LEU A 135 6.03 10.85 -2.23
C LEU A 135 6.36 9.84 -3.32
N ALA A 136 5.52 8.82 -3.49
CA ALA A 136 5.68 7.83 -4.55
C ALA A 136 5.58 8.48 -5.93
N LEU A 137 4.61 9.38 -6.14
CA LEU A 137 4.39 10.04 -7.43
C LEU A 137 5.53 10.98 -7.80
N GLU A 138 6.21 11.59 -6.85
CA GLU A 138 7.33 12.50 -7.09
C GLU A 138 8.49 11.84 -7.85
N GLY A 139 8.59 10.51 -7.81
CA GLY A 139 9.64 9.77 -8.51
C GLY A 139 9.40 9.54 -10.00
N PHE A 140 8.25 9.94 -10.53
CA PHE A 140 7.85 9.62 -11.90
C PHE A 140 7.35 10.86 -12.64
N SER A 141 7.73 10.97 -13.92
CA SER A 141 7.37 12.12 -14.77
C SER A 141 6.32 11.79 -15.84
N ARG A 142 6.16 10.50 -16.19
CA ARG A 142 5.19 10.08 -17.21
C ARG A 142 3.79 10.06 -16.62
N SER A 143 2.83 10.70 -17.29
CA SER A 143 1.46 10.83 -16.79
C SER A 143 0.74 9.48 -16.66
N ASN A 144 0.98 8.52 -17.56
CA ASN A 144 0.37 7.20 -17.50
C ASN A 144 0.88 6.38 -16.31
N GLU A 145 2.16 6.51 -15.98
CA GLU A 145 2.75 5.86 -14.80
C GLU A 145 2.21 6.46 -13.51
N GLN A 146 2.16 7.78 -13.44
CA GLN A 146 1.58 8.50 -12.30
C GLN A 146 0.10 8.13 -12.12
N GLN A 147 -0.66 8.03 -13.21
CA GLN A 147 -2.06 7.67 -13.15
C GLN A 147 -2.27 6.26 -12.60
N LEU A 148 -1.48 5.29 -13.06
CA LEU A 148 -1.57 3.91 -12.56
C LEU A 148 -1.29 3.84 -11.05
N ILE A 149 -0.21 4.46 -10.60
CA ILE A 149 0.14 4.51 -9.18
C ILE A 149 -0.98 5.18 -8.38
N SER A 150 -1.45 6.34 -8.85
CA SER A 150 -2.53 7.09 -8.22
C SER A 150 -3.81 6.25 -8.10
N ASP A 151 -4.18 5.53 -9.16
CA ASP A 151 -5.38 4.68 -9.18
C ASP A 151 -5.25 3.51 -8.18
N CYS A 152 -4.07 2.91 -8.06
CA CYS A 152 -3.84 1.85 -7.09
C CYS A 152 -3.99 2.36 -5.65
N PHE A 153 -3.41 3.51 -5.33
CA PHE A 153 -3.58 4.13 -4.01
C PHE A 153 -5.03 4.51 -3.74
N GLN A 154 -5.71 5.08 -4.73
CA GLN A 154 -7.12 5.48 -4.59
C GLN A 154 -8.01 4.26 -4.34
N HIS A 155 -7.78 3.18 -5.08
CA HIS A 155 -8.54 1.93 -4.89
C HIS A 155 -8.38 1.41 -3.47
N LEU A 156 -7.15 1.33 -2.96
CA LEU A 156 -6.92 0.85 -1.59
C LEU A 156 -7.59 1.76 -0.56
N SER A 157 -7.45 3.07 -0.71
CA SER A 157 -8.08 4.05 0.18
C SER A 157 -9.59 3.90 0.19
N ASP A 158 -10.21 3.77 -0.99
CA ASP A 158 -11.66 3.58 -1.11
C ASP A 158 -12.10 2.30 -0.41
N GLN A 159 -11.35 1.21 -0.55
CA GLN A 159 -11.68 -0.06 0.11
C GLN A 159 -11.52 0.01 1.63
N LEU A 160 -10.51 0.70 2.13
CA LEU A 160 -10.33 0.89 3.57
C LEU A 160 -11.44 1.74 4.20
N ASN A 161 -11.98 2.70 3.45
CA ASN A 161 -13.00 3.63 3.93
C ASN A 161 -14.42 3.19 3.61
N LYS A 162 -14.59 2.02 2.99
CA LYS A 162 -15.91 1.53 2.63
C LYS A 162 -16.73 1.24 3.89
N THR A 163 -17.90 1.85 3.98
CA THR A 163 -18.80 1.59 5.10
C THR A 163 -19.52 0.26 4.89
N ALA A 164 -19.83 -0.45 6.00
CA ALA A 164 -20.65 -1.64 5.93
C ALA A 164 -22.02 -1.27 5.34
N VAL A 165 -22.42 -1.94 4.26
CA VAL A 165 -23.76 -1.81 3.74
C VAL A 165 -24.69 -2.49 4.73
N LYS A 166 -25.57 -1.71 5.36
CA LYS A 166 -26.64 -2.27 6.17
C LYS A 166 -27.63 -2.95 5.22
N SER A 167 -27.61 -4.24 5.22
CA SER A 167 -28.64 -5.03 4.53
C SER A 167 -29.95 -4.97 5.30
#